data_30003c1d846df6312f51dc918a334882
#
_entry.id   30003c1d846df6312f51dc918a334882
#
_cell.length_a   1.000
_cell.length_b   1.000
_cell.length_c   1.000
_cell.angle_alpha   90.00
_cell.angle_beta   90.00
_cell.angle_gamma   90.00
#
_symmetry.space_group_name_H-M   'P 1'
#
loop_
_entity.id
_entity.type
_entity.pdbx_description
1 polymer ?
#
loop_
_entity_poly.entity_id
_entity_poly.type
_entity_poly.pdbx_seq_one_letter_code
_entity_poly.pdbx_strand_id
1 'polypeptide(L)'
;MQVQQWNLKETAQWLKQCEDAYILIHQSPDGDCVGAGYALAEMLHQMGKRASVHCNDPIPKRYQFMLPQTQEPEESFAPKCIIAVDVADPKLLGSSIQAQFGEKVDLSIDHHISNVVYSQYRLLNGAASATCEILYALAQYLPVTITDFMATCLYTGIATDTGCFQYDNVSAETHRTVAALMDLCPDVRYSQINRRMFAVKSFGRLQLEQLLIDHMEQYLGGKCILICVTQEFLRKFQVDEAELDRKSTRLNSSH
;
A
#
# COMPACT_ATOMS: atom_id res chain seq x y z
N MET A 1 2.51 25.41 -8.97
CA MET A 1 1.38 24.88 -9.78
C MET A 1 0.11 24.90 -8.94
N GLN A 2 -1.04 25.32 -9.52
CA GLN A 2 -2.33 25.04 -8.87
C GLN A 2 -2.68 23.59 -9.16
N VAL A 3 -2.69 22.74 -8.14
CA VAL A 3 -3.12 21.35 -8.26
C VAL A 3 -4.63 21.30 -8.40
N GLN A 4 -5.11 20.52 -9.36
CA GLN A 4 -6.54 20.26 -9.49
C GLN A 4 -6.89 19.03 -8.64
N GLN A 5 -7.72 19.24 -7.62
CA GLN A 5 -8.33 18.16 -6.87
C GLN A 5 -9.44 17.54 -7.74
N TRP A 6 -9.30 16.25 -8.07
CA TRP A 6 -10.24 15.51 -8.89
C TRP A 6 -11.12 14.58 -8.06
N ASN A 7 -12.28 14.27 -8.59
CA ASN A 7 -13.14 13.20 -8.11
C ASN A 7 -12.92 11.89 -8.90
N LEU A 8 -13.60 10.84 -8.51
CA LEU A 8 -13.48 9.51 -9.13
C LEU A 8 -13.81 9.53 -10.65
N LYS A 9 -14.79 10.32 -11.09
CA LYS A 9 -15.17 10.40 -12.51
C LYS A 9 -14.11 11.06 -13.36
N GLU A 10 -13.57 12.18 -12.90
CA GLU A 10 -12.50 12.93 -13.56
C GLU A 10 -11.25 12.08 -13.68
N THR A 11 -10.86 11.42 -12.58
CA THR A 11 -9.73 10.50 -12.54
C THR A 11 -9.94 9.32 -13.50
N ALA A 12 -11.11 8.70 -13.49
CA ALA A 12 -11.43 7.61 -14.41
C ALA A 12 -11.40 8.05 -15.88
N GLN A 13 -11.88 9.26 -16.19
CA GLN A 13 -11.84 9.81 -17.54
C GLN A 13 -10.40 10.01 -18.03
N TRP A 14 -9.52 10.51 -17.18
CA TRP A 14 -8.11 10.68 -17.50
C TRP A 14 -7.41 9.32 -17.67
N LEU A 15 -7.64 8.35 -16.78
CA LEU A 15 -7.08 7.00 -16.89
C LEU A 15 -7.49 6.29 -18.18
N LYS A 16 -8.69 6.52 -18.69
CA LYS A 16 -9.13 6.01 -20.00
C LYS A 16 -8.30 6.55 -21.17
N GLN A 17 -7.67 7.71 -21.02
CA GLN A 17 -6.84 8.34 -22.04
C GLN A 17 -5.34 8.13 -21.80
N CYS A 18 -4.95 7.73 -20.57
CA CYS A 18 -3.58 7.45 -20.20
C CYS A 18 -3.04 6.26 -20.99
N GLU A 19 -1.81 6.37 -21.49
CA GLU A 19 -1.07 5.30 -22.18
C GLU A 19 0.33 5.20 -21.56
N ASP A 20 0.93 4.00 -21.62
CA ASP A 20 2.31 3.80 -21.19
C ASP A 20 2.59 4.36 -19.79
N ALA A 21 1.88 3.83 -18.77
CA ALA A 21 1.90 4.37 -17.43
C ALA A 21 3.01 3.77 -16.55
N TYR A 22 3.78 4.63 -15.89
CA TYR A 22 4.56 4.22 -14.72
C TYR A 22 3.76 4.52 -13.46
N ILE A 23 3.60 3.51 -12.61
CA ILE A 23 2.93 3.61 -11.32
C ILE A 23 4.00 3.58 -10.24
N LEU A 24 4.17 4.71 -9.56
CA LEU A 24 5.17 4.88 -8.51
C LEU A 24 4.55 4.59 -7.15
N ILE A 25 5.22 3.74 -6.37
CA ILE A 25 4.86 3.47 -4.98
C ILE A 25 6.02 3.88 -4.05
N HIS A 26 5.74 4.06 -2.76
CA HIS A 26 6.75 4.55 -1.83
C HIS A 26 7.85 3.52 -1.55
N GLN A 27 9.06 4.00 -1.19
CA GLN A 27 10.13 3.15 -0.65
C GLN A 27 9.68 2.48 0.66
N SER A 28 10.32 1.37 1.03
CA SER A 28 9.87 0.53 2.15
C SER A 28 8.40 0.13 2.01
N PRO A 29 8.03 -0.52 0.89
CA PRO A 29 6.65 -0.72 0.49
C PRO A 29 5.89 -1.58 1.49
N ASP A 30 4.67 -1.16 1.81
CA ASP A 30 3.73 -1.90 2.65
C ASP A 30 2.61 -2.56 1.83
N GLY A 31 1.58 -3.09 2.52
CA GLY A 31 0.52 -3.83 1.85
C GLY A 31 -0.40 -2.95 1.02
N ASP A 32 -0.64 -1.70 1.45
CA ASP A 32 -1.53 -0.79 0.73
C ASP A 32 -0.89 -0.26 -0.55
N CYS A 33 0.34 0.26 -0.47
CA CYS A 33 1.00 0.76 -1.66
C CYS A 33 1.28 -0.34 -2.71
N VAL A 34 1.67 -1.56 -2.28
CA VAL A 34 1.85 -2.69 -3.20
C VAL A 34 0.51 -3.12 -3.80
N GLY A 35 -0.51 -3.29 -2.96
CA GLY A 35 -1.85 -3.65 -3.42
C GLY A 35 -2.44 -2.62 -4.38
N ALA A 36 -2.34 -1.34 -4.05
CA ALA A 36 -2.80 -0.24 -4.88
C ALA A 36 -2.06 -0.18 -6.22
N GLY A 37 -0.73 -0.28 -6.20
CA GLY A 37 0.09 -0.25 -7.41
C GLY A 37 -0.28 -1.35 -8.40
N TYR A 38 -0.33 -2.59 -7.95
CA TYR A 38 -0.62 -3.73 -8.83
C TYR A 38 -2.11 -3.83 -9.22
N ALA A 39 -3.04 -3.42 -8.35
CA ALA A 39 -4.45 -3.34 -8.74
C ALA A 39 -4.68 -2.28 -9.84
N LEU A 40 -4.04 -1.10 -9.75
CA LEU A 40 -4.13 -0.08 -10.78
C LEU A 40 -3.47 -0.53 -12.08
N ALA A 41 -2.31 -1.20 -12.02
CA ALA A 41 -1.67 -1.76 -13.20
C ALA A 41 -2.59 -2.74 -13.94
N GLU A 42 -3.23 -3.66 -13.20
CA GLU A 42 -4.19 -4.60 -13.77
C GLU A 42 -5.40 -3.89 -14.40
N MET A 43 -5.94 -2.84 -13.77
CA MET A 43 -7.01 -2.03 -14.36
C MET A 43 -6.59 -1.43 -15.71
N LEU A 44 -5.37 -0.91 -15.79
CA LEU A 44 -4.82 -0.35 -17.03
C LEU A 44 -4.60 -1.44 -18.09
N HIS A 45 -4.09 -2.60 -17.71
CA HIS A 45 -3.91 -3.75 -18.62
C HIS A 45 -5.25 -4.23 -19.20
N GLN A 46 -6.31 -4.32 -18.40
CA GLN A 46 -7.65 -4.68 -18.89
C GLN A 46 -8.20 -3.66 -19.89
N MET A 47 -7.76 -2.42 -19.83
CA MET A 47 -8.09 -1.38 -20.81
C MET A 47 -7.17 -1.40 -22.04
N GLY A 48 -6.29 -2.41 -22.19
CA GLY A 48 -5.35 -2.55 -23.30
C GLY A 48 -4.16 -1.60 -23.23
N LYS A 49 -3.82 -1.10 -22.04
CA LYS A 49 -2.74 -0.13 -21.82
C LYS A 49 -1.52 -0.82 -21.23
N ARG A 50 -0.32 -0.28 -21.51
CA ARG A 50 0.90 -0.72 -20.83
C ARG A 50 1.02 0.02 -19.50
N ALA A 51 1.31 -0.72 -18.44
CA ALA A 51 1.54 -0.15 -17.13
C ALA A 51 2.59 -0.98 -16.37
N SER A 52 3.47 -0.33 -15.64
CA SER A 52 4.44 -0.99 -14.77
C SER A 52 4.54 -0.31 -13.41
N VAL A 53 4.76 -1.11 -12.36
CA VAL A 53 4.88 -0.63 -10.98
C VAL A 53 6.36 -0.46 -10.64
N HIS A 54 6.72 0.71 -10.15
CA HIS A 54 8.08 1.08 -9.79
C HIS A 54 8.20 1.41 -8.31
N CYS A 55 9.12 0.74 -7.64
CA CYS A 55 9.51 0.97 -6.25
C CYS A 55 11.03 1.10 -6.16
N ASN A 56 11.53 2.02 -5.32
CA ASN A 56 12.96 2.14 -5.09
C ASN A 56 13.54 0.91 -4.37
N ASP A 57 12.76 0.31 -3.49
CA ASP A 57 13.14 -0.84 -2.69
C ASP A 57 12.50 -2.13 -3.21
N PRO A 58 13.13 -3.30 -2.98
CA PRO A 58 12.53 -4.57 -3.35
C PRO A 58 11.24 -4.82 -2.57
N ILE A 59 10.24 -5.41 -3.24
CA ILE A 59 8.99 -5.80 -2.59
C ILE A 59 9.27 -6.89 -1.55
N PRO A 60 8.91 -6.69 -0.27
CA PRO A 60 9.13 -7.66 0.80
C PRO A 60 8.49 -9.02 0.50
N LYS A 61 9.16 -10.11 0.92
CA LYS A 61 8.69 -11.49 0.68
C LYS A 61 7.25 -11.75 1.11
N ARG A 62 6.80 -11.08 2.18
CA ARG A 62 5.43 -11.21 2.69
C ARG A 62 4.37 -10.74 1.69
N TYR A 63 4.71 -9.82 0.78
CA TYR A 63 3.82 -9.22 -0.23
C TYR A 63 3.99 -9.81 -1.64
N GLN A 64 4.96 -10.67 -1.89
CA GLN A 64 5.24 -11.22 -3.23
C GLN A 64 4.07 -12.00 -3.85
N PHE A 65 3.10 -12.45 -3.05
CA PHE A 65 1.90 -13.11 -3.57
C PHE A 65 0.93 -12.15 -4.29
N MET A 66 1.13 -10.83 -4.15
CA MET A 66 0.43 -9.78 -4.90
C MET A 66 1.14 -9.39 -6.21
N LEU A 67 2.27 -10.03 -6.53
CA LEU A 67 2.95 -9.80 -7.80
C LEU A 67 2.34 -10.67 -8.90
N PRO A 68 2.29 -10.21 -10.16
CA PRO A 68 1.87 -11.03 -11.28
C PRO A 68 2.69 -12.31 -11.36
N GLN A 69 2.02 -13.46 -11.57
CA GLN A 69 2.71 -14.75 -11.63
C GLN A 69 3.45 -14.97 -12.95
N THR A 70 3.02 -14.32 -14.01
CA THR A 70 3.68 -14.33 -15.32
C THR A 70 4.57 -13.11 -15.43
N GLN A 71 5.86 -13.29 -15.14
CA GLN A 71 6.88 -12.35 -15.56
C GLN A 71 7.20 -12.64 -17.05
N GLU A 72 6.34 -12.21 -17.96
CA GLU A 72 6.88 -11.83 -19.25
C GLU A 72 7.82 -10.63 -18.99
N PRO A 73 9.05 -10.63 -19.54
CA PRO A 73 9.91 -9.46 -19.37
C PRO A 73 9.12 -8.25 -19.88
N GLU A 74 8.78 -7.34 -18.96
CA GLU A 74 8.15 -6.09 -19.34
C GLU A 74 9.05 -5.46 -20.41
N GLU A 75 8.55 -5.35 -21.63
CA GLU A 75 9.25 -4.57 -22.63
C GLU A 75 9.44 -3.18 -22.05
N SER A 76 10.70 -2.77 -21.86
CA SER A 76 11.00 -1.46 -21.31
C SER A 76 10.41 -0.39 -22.24
N PHE A 77 9.50 0.39 -21.74
CA PHE A 77 8.90 1.51 -22.47
C PHE A 77 9.17 2.83 -21.75
N ALA A 78 9.16 3.92 -22.50
CA ALA A 78 9.21 5.25 -21.92
C ALA A 78 7.80 5.63 -21.45
N PRO A 79 7.61 6.09 -20.20
CA PRO A 79 6.29 6.45 -19.72
C PRO A 79 5.78 7.71 -20.42
N LYS A 80 4.50 7.70 -20.77
CA LYS A 80 3.74 8.88 -21.19
C LYS A 80 2.91 9.46 -20.03
N CYS A 81 2.63 8.64 -19.01
CA CYS A 81 1.90 9.03 -17.82
C CYS A 81 2.65 8.53 -16.58
N ILE A 82 2.77 9.37 -15.56
CA ILE A 82 3.38 9.02 -14.28
C ILE A 82 2.35 9.19 -13.18
N ILE A 83 2.02 8.09 -12.52
CA ILE A 83 0.98 8.02 -11.49
C ILE A 83 1.65 7.62 -10.17
N ALA A 84 1.47 8.39 -9.11
CA ALA A 84 1.87 7.98 -7.78
C ALA A 84 0.66 7.46 -7.00
N VAL A 85 0.78 6.31 -6.36
CA VAL A 85 -0.28 5.74 -5.51
C VAL A 85 0.24 5.50 -4.10
N ASP A 86 -0.53 5.93 -3.13
CA ASP A 86 -0.20 5.80 -1.71
C ASP A 86 1.12 6.50 -1.33
N VAL A 87 1.36 7.66 -1.92
CA VAL A 87 2.58 8.46 -1.69
C VAL A 87 2.18 9.85 -1.20
N ALA A 88 2.35 10.09 0.10
CA ALA A 88 1.98 11.36 0.72
C ALA A 88 2.97 12.51 0.42
N ASP A 89 4.23 12.20 0.18
CA ASP A 89 5.31 13.16 -0.15
C ASP A 89 6.26 12.50 -1.17
N PRO A 90 6.68 13.20 -2.23
CA PRO A 90 7.60 12.63 -3.23
C PRO A 90 8.94 12.16 -2.64
N LYS A 91 9.33 12.65 -1.46
CA LYS A 91 10.50 12.14 -0.72
C LYS A 91 10.36 10.66 -0.33
N LEU A 92 9.14 10.17 -0.24
CA LEU A 92 8.85 8.76 0.06
C LEU A 92 9.08 7.84 -1.15
N LEU A 93 9.27 8.37 -2.35
CA LEU A 93 9.59 7.58 -3.55
C LEU A 93 10.99 6.94 -3.51
N GLY A 94 11.87 7.42 -2.60
CA GLY A 94 13.28 7.05 -2.58
C GLY A 94 14.13 7.84 -3.59
N SER A 95 15.42 7.94 -3.32
CA SER A 95 16.31 8.89 -3.99
C SER A 95 16.36 8.72 -5.53
N SER A 96 16.38 7.48 -6.01
CA SER A 96 16.48 7.20 -7.46
C SER A 96 15.20 7.58 -8.20
N ILE A 97 14.05 7.13 -7.75
CA ILE A 97 12.75 7.41 -8.37
C ILE A 97 12.40 8.88 -8.20
N GLN A 98 12.64 9.45 -7.01
CA GLN A 98 12.40 10.88 -6.76
C GLN A 98 13.21 11.78 -7.69
N ALA A 99 14.49 11.49 -7.91
CA ALA A 99 15.35 12.28 -8.79
C ALA A 99 14.89 12.21 -10.27
N GLN A 100 14.34 11.09 -10.69
CA GLN A 100 13.92 10.86 -12.08
C GLN A 100 12.51 11.36 -12.36
N PHE A 101 11.57 11.16 -11.43
CA PHE A 101 10.14 11.33 -11.64
C PHE A 101 9.45 12.24 -10.62
N GLY A 102 10.07 12.60 -9.48
CA GLY A 102 9.38 13.28 -8.38
C GLY A 102 8.73 14.63 -8.75
N GLU A 103 9.25 15.33 -9.77
CA GLU A 103 8.67 16.57 -10.29
C GLU A 103 7.80 16.38 -11.55
N LYS A 104 7.61 15.13 -11.99
CA LYS A 104 6.91 14.78 -13.23
C LYS A 104 5.64 13.97 -13.01
N VAL A 105 5.17 13.89 -11.76
CA VAL A 105 3.96 13.12 -11.44
C VAL A 105 2.74 13.83 -11.99
N ASP A 106 2.04 13.16 -12.92
CA ASP A 106 0.80 13.68 -13.50
C ASP A 106 -0.36 13.55 -12.52
N LEU A 107 -0.54 12.38 -11.93
CA LEU A 107 -1.64 12.06 -11.03
C LEU A 107 -1.13 11.44 -9.73
N SER A 108 -1.61 11.91 -8.57
CA SER A 108 -1.49 11.19 -7.31
C SER A 108 -2.86 10.68 -6.83
N ILE A 109 -2.90 9.42 -6.37
CA ILE A 109 -4.06 8.79 -5.74
C ILE A 109 -3.65 8.40 -4.33
N ASP A 110 -4.31 8.97 -3.31
CA ASP A 110 -3.85 8.82 -1.94
C ASP A 110 -4.99 8.99 -0.92
N HIS A 111 -4.83 8.38 0.25
CA HIS A 111 -5.74 8.56 1.38
C HIS A 111 -5.12 9.37 2.54
N HIS A 112 -3.83 9.66 2.51
CA HIS A 112 -3.14 10.37 3.58
C HIS A 112 -3.52 11.85 3.63
N ILE A 113 -4.11 12.31 4.74
CA ILE A 113 -4.47 13.73 4.97
C ILE A 113 -3.22 14.63 4.88
N SER A 114 -2.03 14.08 5.20
CA SER A 114 -0.75 14.78 5.12
C SER A 114 -0.19 14.87 3.70
N ASN A 115 -0.91 14.41 2.67
CA ASN A 115 -0.46 14.44 1.29
C ASN A 115 -0.12 15.88 0.85
N VAL A 116 1.14 16.08 0.45
CA VAL A 116 1.62 17.36 -0.07
C VAL A 116 1.29 17.49 -1.56
N VAL A 117 1.24 18.74 -2.01
CA VAL A 117 0.95 19.05 -3.41
C VAL A 117 2.21 18.88 -4.26
N TYR A 118 2.27 17.80 -5.06
CA TYR A 118 3.43 17.52 -5.92
C TYR A 118 3.07 16.98 -7.31
N SER A 119 1.81 16.65 -7.56
CA SER A 119 1.31 16.16 -8.84
C SER A 119 0.48 17.24 -9.56
N GLN A 120 0.27 17.08 -10.87
CA GLN A 120 -0.60 17.96 -11.63
C GLN A 120 -2.07 17.78 -11.22
N TYR A 121 -2.51 16.54 -11.07
CA TYR A 121 -3.85 16.14 -10.65
C TYR A 121 -3.77 15.29 -9.39
N ARG A 122 -4.79 15.41 -8.53
CA ARG A 122 -4.82 14.68 -7.27
C ARG A 122 -6.20 14.11 -6.98
N LEU A 123 -6.30 12.81 -6.76
CA LEU A 123 -7.45 12.15 -6.14
C LEU A 123 -7.08 11.83 -4.69
N LEU A 124 -7.50 12.68 -3.76
CA LEU A 124 -7.26 12.51 -2.34
C LEU A 124 -8.58 12.27 -1.60
N ASN A 125 -8.65 11.19 -0.85
CA ASN A 125 -9.77 10.90 0.05
C ASN A 125 -9.27 10.50 1.44
N GLY A 126 -9.09 11.48 2.31
CA GLY A 126 -8.65 11.24 3.70
C GLY A 126 -9.67 10.54 4.61
N ALA A 127 -10.88 10.26 4.12
CA ALA A 127 -11.87 9.46 4.83
C ALA A 127 -11.81 7.97 4.49
N ALA A 128 -11.09 7.60 3.42
CA ALA A 128 -10.85 6.20 3.08
C ALA A 128 -9.84 5.58 4.04
N SER A 129 -10.04 4.33 4.39
CA SER A 129 -9.15 3.60 5.30
C SER A 129 -7.81 3.22 4.67
N ALA A 130 -7.75 3.20 3.33
CA ALA A 130 -6.62 2.79 2.53
C ALA A 130 -6.75 3.35 1.10
N THR A 131 -5.64 3.50 0.39
CA THR A 131 -5.64 3.86 -1.05
C THR A 131 -6.31 2.76 -1.88
N CYS A 132 -6.19 1.50 -1.47
CA CYS A 132 -6.92 0.37 -2.08
C CYS A 132 -8.44 0.53 -2.02
N GLU A 133 -9.01 1.13 -0.97
CA GLU A 133 -10.44 1.45 -0.90
C GLU A 133 -10.85 2.47 -1.96
N ILE A 134 -10.01 3.49 -2.19
CA ILE A 134 -10.23 4.49 -3.25
C ILE A 134 -10.18 3.83 -4.63
N LEU A 135 -9.22 2.92 -4.87
CA LEU A 135 -9.08 2.23 -6.15
C LEU A 135 -10.25 1.29 -6.43
N TYR A 136 -10.78 0.62 -5.41
CA TYR A 136 -12.03 -0.15 -5.58
C TYR A 136 -13.19 0.75 -6.04
N ALA A 137 -13.37 1.90 -5.41
CA ALA A 137 -14.39 2.86 -5.82
C ALA A 137 -14.13 3.41 -7.23
N LEU A 138 -12.87 3.65 -7.60
CA LEU A 138 -12.47 4.13 -8.92
C LEU A 138 -12.76 3.10 -10.02
N ALA A 139 -12.57 1.79 -9.74
CA ALA A 139 -12.87 0.71 -10.68
C ALA A 139 -14.34 0.72 -11.15
N GLN A 140 -15.28 1.19 -10.32
CA GLN A 140 -16.70 1.30 -10.70
C GLN A 140 -16.96 2.32 -11.82
N TYR A 141 -15.99 3.18 -12.15
CA TYR A 141 -16.05 4.18 -13.23
C TYR A 141 -15.22 3.81 -14.46
N LEU A 142 -14.55 2.65 -14.41
CA LEU A 142 -13.70 2.13 -15.48
C LEU A 142 -14.37 0.92 -16.15
N PRO A 143 -14.06 0.63 -17.42
CA PRO A 143 -14.56 -0.56 -18.11
C PRO A 143 -13.69 -1.79 -17.75
N VAL A 144 -13.62 -2.11 -16.46
CA VAL A 144 -12.81 -3.20 -15.92
C VAL A 144 -13.66 -4.12 -15.05
N THR A 145 -13.20 -5.36 -14.88
CA THR A 145 -13.80 -6.33 -13.97
C THR A 145 -12.83 -6.60 -12.83
N ILE A 146 -13.32 -6.61 -11.59
CA ILE A 146 -12.51 -7.02 -10.44
C ILE A 146 -12.19 -8.50 -10.57
N THR A 147 -10.90 -8.82 -10.76
CA THR A 147 -10.39 -10.20 -10.83
C THR A 147 -9.98 -10.67 -9.44
N ASP A 148 -9.78 -11.98 -9.26
CA ASP A 148 -9.24 -12.55 -8.01
C ASP A 148 -7.88 -11.95 -7.64
N PHE A 149 -7.07 -11.62 -8.64
CA PHE A 149 -5.80 -10.93 -8.44
C PHE A 149 -6.01 -9.52 -7.88
N MET A 150 -6.88 -8.73 -8.51
CA MET A 150 -7.22 -7.39 -8.02
C MET A 150 -7.85 -7.43 -6.63
N ALA A 151 -8.79 -8.36 -6.39
CA ALA A 151 -9.41 -8.54 -5.09
C ALA A 151 -8.39 -8.91 -4.01
N THR A 152 -7.42 -9.77 -4.34
CA THR A 152 -6.30 -10.12 -3.45
C THR A 152 -5.47 -8.87 -3.09
N CYS A 153 -5.11 -8.06 -4.08
CA CYS A 153 -4.34 -6.82 -3.90
C CYS A 153 -5.12 -5.80 -3.06
N LEU A 154 -6.34 -5.47 -3.46
CA LEU A 154 -7.18 -4.47 -2.79
C LEU A 154 -7.51 -4.86 -1.36
N TYR A 155 -7.91 -6.13 -1.14
CA TYR A 155 -8.18 -6.62 0.20
C TYR A 155 -6.95 -6.57 1.11
N THR A 156 -5.79 -6.97 0.59
CA THR A 156 -4.55 -6.98 1.38
C THR A 156 -4.18 -5.56 1.81
N GLY A 157 -4.28 -4.58 0.92
CA GLY A 157 -4.03 -3.18 1.27
C GLY A 157 -4.97 -2.68 2.35
N ILE A 158 -6.29 -2.87 2.17
CA ILE A 158 -7.29 -2.48 3.18
C ILE A 158 -7.01 -3.18 4.52
N ALA A 159 -6.74 -4.49 4.52
CA ALA A 159 -6.50 -5.24 5.74
C ALA A 159 -5.23 -4.78 6.47
N THR A 160 -4.14 -4.48 5.73
CA THR A 160 -2.89 -4.02 6.36
C THR A 160 -3.02 -2.62 6.93
N ASP A 161 -3.67 -1.70 6.24
CA ASP A 161 -3.83 -0.32 6.69
C ASP A 161 -4.84 -0.13 7.82
N THR A 162 -5.72 -1.12 7.99
CA THR A 162 -6.70 -1.15 9.08
C THR A 162 -6.28 -2.05 10.25
N GLY A 163 -5.08 -2.62 10.22
CA GLY A 163 -4.64 -3.59 11.23
C GLY A 163 -5.60 -4.79 11.34
N CYS A 164 -6.03 -5.32 10.22
CA CYS A 164 -7.10 -6.32 10.14
C CYS A 164 -8.42 -5.82 10.76
N PHE A 165 -8.82 -4.61 10.40
CA PHE A 165 -10.07 -3.95 10.83
C PHE A 165 -10.13 -3.61 12.33
N GLN A 166 -8.97 -3.35 12.95
CA GLN A 166 -8.88 -3.04 14.39
C GLN A 166 -8.60 -1.54 14.67
N TYR A 167 -8.22 -0.74 13.65
CA TYR A 167 -7.86 0.66 13.83
C TYR A 167 -9.05 1.60 13.67
N ASP A 168 -8.93 2.80 14.21
CA ASP A 168 -10.00 3.81 14.21
C ASP A 168 -10.32 4.39 12.83
N ASN A 169 -9.49 4.14 11.81
CA ASN A 169 -9.74 4.52 10.43
C ASN A 169 -10.75 3.61 9.72
N VAL A 170 -11.20 2.52 10.36
CA VAL A 170 -12.21 1.61 9.80
C VAL A 170 -13.58 2.27 9.80
N SER A 171 -14.22 2.29 8.64
CA SER A 171 -15.56 2.84 8.45
C SER A 171 -16.57 1.77 7.99
N ALA A 172 -17.86 2.14 7.97
CA ALA A 172 -18.86 1.28 7.36
C ALA A 172 -18.62 1.10 5.85
N GLU A 173 -18.00 2.08 5.16
CA GLU A 173 -17.64 1.98 3.75
C GLU A 173 -16.51 0.98 3.53
N THR A 174 -15.52 0.97 4.41
CA THR A 174 -14.45 -0.05 4.41
C THR A 174 -15.03 -1.46 4.45
N HIS A 175 -15.99 -1.72 5.34
CA HIS A 175 -16.64 -3.03 5.42
C HIS A 175 -17.51 -3.35 4.19
N ARG A 176 -18.20 -2.36 3.60
CA ARG A 176 -18.96 -2.57 2.35
C ARG A 176 -18.04 -2.91 1.19
N THR A 177 -16.92 -2.21 1.06
CA THR A 177 -15.90 -2.49 0.05
C THR A 177 -15.38 -3.92 0.18
N VAL A 178 -15.03 -4.34 1.39
CA VAL A 178 -14.56 -5.71 1.65
C VAL A 178 -15.63 -6.75 1.36
N ALA A 179 -16.88 -6.51 1.79
CA ALA A 179 -17.99 -7.42 1.48
C ALA A 179 -18.19 -7.54 -0.04
N ALA A 180 -18.15 -6.43 -0.77
CA ALA A 180 -18.29 -6.44 -2.22
C ALA A 180 -17.13 -7.18 -2.93
N LEU A 181 -15.89 -7.05 -2.44
CA LEU A 181 -14.76 -7.84 -2.95
C LEU A 181 -14.98 -9.35 -2.74
N MET A 182 -15.49 -9.74 -1.58
CA MET A 182 -15.81 -11.14 -1.25
C MET A 182 -16.95 -11.69 -2.11
N ASP A 183 -17.97 -10.88 -2.39
CA ASP A 183 -19.09 -11.27 -3.27
C ASP A 183 -18.65 -11.40 -4.73
N LEU A 184 -17.79 -10.50 -5.21
CA LEU A 184 -17.29 -10.52 -6.60
C LEU A 184 -16.26 -11.62 -6.85
N CYS A 185 -15.44 -11.94 -5.86
CA CYS A 185 -14.32 -12.90 -5.96
C CYS A 185 -14.36 -13.92 -4.81
N PRO A 186 -15.37 -14.82 -4.77
CA PRO A 186 -15.58 -15.75 -3.67
C PRO A 186 -14.49 -16.84 -3.57
N ASP A 187 -13.73 -17.07 -4.62
CA ASP A 187 -12.64 -18.06 -4.64
C ASP A 187 -11.35 -17.55 -3.99
N VAL A 188 -11.23 -16.24 -3.75
CA VAL A 188 -10.10 -15.65 -3.04
C VAL A 188 -10.12 -16.10 -1.57
N ARG A 189 -8.97 -16.60 -1.11
CA ARG A 189 -8.85 -17.11 0.27
C ARG A 189 -8.49 -16.01 1.26
N TYR A 190 -9.41 -15.08 1.51
CA TYR A 190 -9.24 -13.92 2.40
C TYR A 190 -8.73 -14.28 3.79
N SER A 191 -9.20 -15.39 4.37
CA SER A 191 -8.71 -15.88 5.66
C SER A 191 -7.23 -16.27 5.63
N GLN A 192 -6.72 -16.77 4.51
CA GLN A 192 -5.29 -17.07 4.36
C GLN A 192 -4.46 -15.79 4.23
N ILE A 193 -4.99 -14.75 3.58
CA ILE A 193 -4.35 -13.43 3.53
C ILE A 193 -4.20 -12.90 4.96
N ASN A 194 -5.27 -12.87 5.74
CA ASN A 194 -5.22 -12.42 7.13
C ASN A 194 -4.25 -13.25 7.98
N ARG A 195 -4.29 -14.57 7.85
CA ARG A 195 -3.35 -15.43 8.56
C ARG A 195 -1.91 -15.11 8.20
N ARG A 196 -1.61 -14.95 6.91
CA ARG A 196 -0.27 -14.62 6.40
C ARG A 196 0.22 -13.27 6.92
N MET A 197 -0.66 -12.25 6.93
CA MET A 197 -0.27 -10.89 7.31
C MET A 197 -0.17 -10.70 8.81
N PHE A 198 -1.04 -11.33 9.61
CA PHE A 198 -1.21 -10.96 11.02
C PHE A 198 -0.95 -12.10 12.01
N ALA A 199 -1.06 -13.37 11.59
CA ALA A 199 -0.97 -14.50 12.52
C ALA A 199 0.35 -15.30 12.40
N VAL A 200 0.99 -15.29 11.23
CA VAL A 200 2.24 -16.03 11.01
C VAL A 200 3.42 -15.16 11.39
N LYS A 201 4.22 -15.62 12.33
CA LYS A 201 5.49 -15.00 12.73
C LYS A 201 6.64 -15.96 12.41
N SER A 202 7.76 -15.41 11.93
CA SER A 202 8.98 -16.20 11.79
C SER A 202 9.52 -16.61 13.17
N PHE A 203 10.30 -17.69 13.21
CA PHE A 203 10.93 -18.12 14.47
C PHE A 203 11.87 -17.02 15.01
N GLY A 204 12.62 -16.37 14.11
CA GLY A 204 13.46 -15.22 14.48
C GLY A 204 12.66 -14.07 15.09
N ARG A 205 11.44 -13.79 14.55
CA ARG A 205 10.53 -12.80 15.13
C ARG A 205 10.13 -13.15 16.56
N LEU A 206 9.79 -14.42 16.83
CA LEU A 206 9.43 -14.85 18.18
C LEU A 206 10.61 -14.73 19.16
N GLN A 207 11.83 -15.07 18.72
CA GLN A 207 13.04 -14.90 19.54
C GLN A 207 13.33 -13.41 19.81
N LEU A 208 13.15 -12.56 18.79
CA LEU A 208 13.30 -11.11 18.96
C LEU A 208 12.27 -10.56 19.95
N GLU A 209 11.00 -10.94 19.84
CA GLU A 209 9.95 -10.52 20.77
C GLU A 209 10.27 -10.93 22.21
N GLN A 210 10.76 -12.15 22.43
CA GLN A 210 11.21 -12.58 23.76
C GLN A 210 12.33 -11.66 24.29
N LEU A 211 13.37 -11.41 23.49
CA LEU A 211 14.46 -10.52 23.89
C LEU A 211 13.95 -9.13 24.25
N LEU A 212 13.04 -8.58 23.44
CA LEU A 212 12.49 -7.24 23.67
C LEU A 212 11.67 -7.18 24.95
N ILE A 213 10.90 -8.23 25.26
CA ILE A 213 10.14 -8.34 26.52
C ILE A 213 11.10 -8.38 27.72
N ASP A 214 12.18 -9.15 27.62
CA ASP A 214 13.17 -9.27 28.70
C ASP A 214 13.94 -7.96 28.97
N HIS A 215 14.00 -7.06 27.97
CA HIS A 215 14.71 -5.78 28.03
C HIS A 215 13.79 -4.55 28.04
N MET A 216 12.49 -4.74 28.32
CA MET A 216 11.56 -3.61 28.45
C MET A 216 11.90 -2.77 29.68
N GLU A 217 12.06 -1.47 29.47
CA GLU A 217 12.22 -0.50 30.55
C GLU A 217 10.90 0.18 30.86
N GLN A 218 10.50 0.18 32.14
CA GLN A 218 9.27 0.81 32.58
C GLN A 218 9.55 2.15 33.26
N TYR A 219 8.80 3.17 32.87
CA TYR A 219 8.88 4.52 33.40
C TYR A 219 7.51 5.01 33.89
N LEU A 220 7.51 6.06 34.71
CA LEU A 220 6.30 6.75 35.19
C LEU A 220 5.29 5.78 35.86
N GLY A 221 5.78 4.84 36.67
CA GLY A 221 4.92 3.88 37.36
C GLY A 221 4.21 2.89 36.42
N GLY A 222 4.86 2.51 35.33
CA GLY A 222 4.31 1.58 34.33
C GLY A 222 3.45 2.22 33.24
N LYS A 223 3.31 3.55 33.25
CA LYS A 223 2.54 4.27 32.22
C LYS A 223 3.31 4.48 30.93
N CYS A 224 4.63 4.29 30.93
CA CYS A 224 5.48 4.36 29.76
C CYS A 224 6.39 3.15 29.71
N ILE A 225 6.47 2.49 28.57
CA ILE A 225 7.37 1.37 28.30
C ILE A 225 8.28 1.79 27.14
N LEU A 226 9.59 1.65 27.34
CA LEU A 226 10.59 1.85 26.31
C LEU A 226 11.11 0.50 25.84
N ILE A 227 11.06 0.26 24.54
CA ILE A 227 11.65 -0.92 23.89
C ILE A 227 12.59 -0.41 22.80
N CYS A 228 13.85 -0.84 22.84
CA CYS A 228 14.84 -0.45 21.85
C CYS A 228 15.11 -1.63 20.90
N VAL A 229 14.78 -1.46 19.62
CA VAL A 229 15.08 -2.43 18.56
C VAL A 229 16.29 -1.91 17.78
N THR A 230 17.41 -2.63 17.84
CA THR A 230 18.63 -2.26 17.12
C THR A 230 18.78 -3.08 15.83
N GLN A 231 19.51 -2.55 14.85
CA GLN A 231 19.91 -3.27 13.65
C GLN A 231 20.70 -4.55 13.94
N GLU A 232 21.43 -4.57 15.05
CA GLU A 232 22.15 -5.75 15.53
C GLU A 232 21.19 -6.88 15.90
N PHE A 233 20.10 -6.54 16.61
CA PHE A 233 19.07 -7.53 16.98
C PHE A 233 18.39 -8.13 15.74
N LEU A 234 18.05 -7.29 14.76
CA LEU A 234 17.43 -7.75 13.51
C LEU A 234 18.34 -8.73 12.77
N ARG A 235 19.63 -8.40 12.65
CA ARG A 235 20.62 -9.29 12.02
C ARG A 235 20.83 -10.58 12.81
N LYS A 236 20.92 -10.50 14.14
CA LYS A 236 21.14 -11.67 15.01
C LYS A 236 20.02 -12.69 14.87
N PHE A 237 18.78 -12.25 14.77
CA PHE A 237 17.60 -13.13 14.67
C PHE A 237 17.12 -13.31 13.24
N GLN A 238 17.81 -12.75 12.25
CA GLN A 238 17.44 -12.80 10.83
C GLN A 238 15.99 -12.34 10.56
N VAL A 239 15.58 -11.28 11.25
CA VAL A 239 14.26 -10.67 11.11
C VAL A 239 14.34 -9.54 10.07
N ASP A 240 13.46 -9.60 9.08
CA ASP A 240 13.28 -8.50 8.12
C ASP A 240 12.59 -7.33 8.82
N GLU A 241 13.04 -6.09 8.56
CA GLU A 241 12.35 -4.89 9.06
C GLU A 241 10.88 -4.84 8.67
N ALA A 242 10.53 -5.38 7.51
CA ALA A 242 9.16 -5.50 7.05
C ALA A 242 8.29 -6.45 7.90
N GLU A 243 8.91 -7.34 8.70
CA GLU A 243 8.19 -8.16 9.68
C GLU A 243 7.84 -7.37 10.96
N LEU A 244 8.52 -6.24 11.19
CA LEU A 244 8.21 -5.35 12.30
C LEU A 244 7.08 -4.43 11.86
N ASP A 245 5.90 -4.63 12.40
CA ASP A 245 4.82 -3.69 12.19
C ASP A 245 5.17 -2.35 12.85
N ARG A 246 5.60 -1.37 12.02
CA ARG A 246 5.97 -0.04 12.51
C ARG A 246 4.77 0.75 13.04
N LYS A 247 3.55 0.38 12.66
CA LYS A 247 2.31 1.03 13.16
C LYS A 247 1.99 0.54 14.58
N SER A 248 2.28 -0.72 14.91
CA SER A 248 2.12 -1.27 16.27
C SER A 248 3.24 -0.89 17.24
N THR A 249 4.37 -0.37 16.75
CA THR A 249 5.46 0.14 17.59
C THR A 249 5.27 1.60 18.04
N ARG A 250 4.33 2.32 17.46
CA ARG A 250 3.88 3.59 18.03
C ARG A 250 2.96 3.28 19.20
N LEU A 251 3.53 3.35 20.40
CA LEU A 251 2.73 3.52 21.61
C LEU A 251 1.84 4.74 21.37
N ASN A 252 0.53 4.50 21.23
CA ASN A 252 -0.44 5.58 21.27
C ASN A 252 -0.31 6.28 22.61
N SER A 253 0.42 7.37 22.62
CA SER A 253 0.44 8.33 23.73
C SER A 253 -0.80 9.22 23.63
N SER A 254 -1.97 8.62 23.52
CA SER A 254 -3.25 9.32 23.59
C SER A 254 -4.07 8.72 24.70
N HIS A 255 -3.79 9.19 25.92
CA HIS A 255 -4.76 9.38 26.99
C HIS A 255 -4.32 10.53 27.88
#